data_27c9af54d227259d65d1e9a61f4f8e0d
#
_entry.id   27c9af54d227259d65d1e9a61f4f8e0d
#
_cell.length_a   1.000
_cell.length_b   1.000
_cell.length_c   1.000
_cell.angle_alpha   90.00
_cell.angle_beta   90.00
_cell.angle_gamma   90.00
#
_symmetry.space_group_name_H-M   'P 1'
#
loop_
_entity.id
_entity.type
_entity.pdbx_description
1 polymer ?
#
loop_
_entity_poly.entity_id
_entity_poly.type
_entity_poly.pdbx_seq_one_letter_code
_entity_poly.pdbx_strand_id
1 'polypeptide(L)' 'ELRAAVQDAFADPACGRIFRIKGFLPVGEGWIELNATRQETVINPISRGQEILIVIGENLSKTALEAYFEKAGK' A
#
# COMPACT_ATOMS: atom_id res chain seq x y z
N GLU A 1 6.23 8.62 3.59
CA GLU A 1 6.12 7.54 4.56
C GLU A 1 5.01 6.56 4.16
N LEU A 2 5.30 5.28 4.23
CA LEU A 2 4.38 4.24 3.73
C LEU A 2 3.04 4.21 4.46
N ARG A 3 3.05 4.29 5.78
CA ARG A 3 1.81 4.24 6.57
C ARG A 3 0.88 5.40 6.21
N ALA A 4 1.42 6.59 6.08
CA ALA A 4 0.63 7.76 5.69
C ALA A 4 0.10 7.62 4.27
N ALA A 5 0.91 7.11 3.35
CA ALA A 5 0.48 6.89 1.97
C ALA A 5 -0.67 5.91 1.88
N VAL A 6 -0.62 4.81 2.65
CA VAL A 6 -1.68 3.81 2.71
C VAL A 6 -2.97 4.42 3.24
N GLN A 7 -2.88 5.15 4.35
CA GLN A 7 -4.06 5.79 4.96
C GLN A 7 -4.68 6.82 4.03
N ASP A 8 -3.84 7.61 3.35
CA ASP A 8 -4.31 8.63 2.42
C ASP A 8 -5.00 7.98 1.20
N ALA A 9 -4.45 6.86 0.71
CA ALA A 9 -5.07 6.13 -0.40
C ALA A 9 -6.46 5.62 -0.04
N PHE A 10 -6.64 5.07 1.17
CA PHE A 10 -7.95 4.63 1.64
C PHE A 10 -8.96 5.77 1.71
N ALA A 11 -8.49 6.97 2.05
CA ALA A 11 -9.35 8.14 2.20
C ALA A 11 -9.62 8.87 0.88
N ASP A 12 -8.86 8.59 -0.16
CA ASP A 12 -8.95 9.32 -1.43
C ASP A 12 -9.96 8.68 -2.38
N PRO A 13 -11.09 9.35 -2.68
CA PRO A 13 -12.08 8.80 -3.59
C PRO A 13 -11.56 8.61 -5.01
N ALA A 14 -10.49 9.29 -5.41
CA ALA A 14 -9.87 9.10 -6.72
C ALA A 14 -9.26 7.70 -6.86
N CYS A 15 -8.87 7.07 -5.76
CA CYS A 15 -8.36 5.71 -5.77
C CYS A 15 -9.45 4.64 -5.90
N GLY A 16 -10.71 5.04 -5.71
CA GLY A 16 -11.82 4.11 -5.66
C GLY A 16 -12.13 3.68 -4.22
N ARG A 17 -12.95 2.66 -4.08
CA ARG A 17 -13.34 2.15 -2.76
C ARG A 17 -12.46 0.97 -2.40
N ILE A 18 -11.43 1.21 -1.62
CA ILE A 18 -10.47 0.18 -1.23
C ILE A 18 -10.96 -0.56 0.00
N PHE A 19 -10.93 -1.90 -0.04
CA PHE A 19 -11.28 -2.74 1.10
C PHE A 19 -10.03 -3.23 1.82
N ARG A 20 -8.99 -3.60 1.07
CA ARG A 20 -7.77 -4.17 1.63
C ARG A 20 -6.59 -3.94 0.70
N ILE A 21 -5.44 -3.69 1.29
CA ILE A 21 -4.17 -3.62 0.58
C ILE A 21 -3.22 -4.60 1.24
N LYS A 22 -2.59 -5.45 0.45
CA LYS A 22 -1.66 -6.44 0.94
C LYS A 22 -0.49 -6.56 -0.02
N GLY A 23 0.72 -6.74 0.51
CA GLY A 23 1.84 -6.94 -0.37
C GLY A 23 3.19 -6.92 0.34
N PHE A 24 4.22 -6.96 -0.46
CA PHE A 24 5.61 -6.89 -0.02
C PHE A 24 6.29 -5.78 -0.80
N LEU A 25 7.00 -4.91 -0.10
CA LEU A 25 7.63 -3.75 -0.71
C LEU A 25 9.06 -3.58 -0.22
N PRO A 26 9.97 -3.17 -1.11
CA PRO A 26 11.31 -2.80 -0.68
C PRO A 26 11.27 -1.44 0.00
N VAL A 27 11.90 -1.32 1.16
CA VAL A 27 11.97 -0.06 1.91
C VAL A 27 13.40 0.07 2.44
N GLY A 28 14.10 1.10 1.97
CA GLY A 28 15.50 1.26 2.32
C GLY A 28 16.32 0.08 1.81
N GLU A 29 17.08 -0.56 2.69
CA GLU A 29 17.90 -1.72 2.35
C GLU A 29 17.20 -3.04 2.63
N GLY A 30 15.97 -3.00 3.09
CA GLY A 30 15.23 -4.20 3.48
C GLY A 30 13.89 -4.30 2.81
N TRP A 31 13.06 -5.14 3.40
CA TRP A 31 11.72 -5.40 2.89
C TRP A 31 10.71 -5.33 4.02
N ILE A 32 9.47 -5.00 3.67
CA ILE A 32 8.35 -5.05 4.60
C ILE A 32 7.19 -5.83 4.00
N GLU A 33 6.38 -6.37 4.90
CA GLU A 33 5.07 -6.90 4.55
C GLU A 33 4.02 -5.90 4.98
N LEU A 34 3.14 -5.55 4.04
CA LEU A 34 2.04 -4.62 4.28
C LEU A 34 0.73 -5.40 4.30
N ASN A 35 -0.12 -5.13 5.29
CA ASN A 35 -1.46 -5.67 5.35
C ASN A 35 -2.35 -4.61 5.98
N ALA A 36 -3.23 -4.03 5.17
CA ALA A 36 -4.01 -2.87 5.60
C ALA A 36 -5.48 -3.00 5.25
N THR A 37 -6.32 -2.58 6.18
CA THR A 37 -7.76 -2.38 5.99
C THR A 37 -8.07 -0.93 6.38
N ARG A 38 -9.34 -0.54 6.30
CA ARG A 38 -9.74 0.80 6.73
C ARG A 38 -9.53 1.03 8.22
N GLN A 39 -9.56 -0.03 9.01
CA GLN A 39 -9.42 0.06 10.45
C GLN A 39 -7.99 -0.09 10.94
N GLU A 40 -7.14 -0.75 10.17
CA GLU A 40 -5.82 -1.11 10.67
C GLU A 40 -4.80 -1.15 9.55
N THR A 41 -3.60 -0.66 9.84
CA THR A 41 -2.45 -0.76 8.95
C THR A 41 -1.34 -1.50 9.69
N VAL A 42 -0.97 -2.67 9.19
CA VAL A 42 0.10 -3.49 9.78
C VAL A 42 1.26 -3.53 8.81
N ILE A 43 2.44 -3.13 9.30
CA ILE A 43 3.69 -3.14 8.52
C ILE A 43 4.72 -3.88 9.34
N ASN A 44 5.23 -4.98 8.81
CA ASN A 44 6.22 -5.81 9.48
C ASN A 44 7.49 -5.94 8.64
N PRO A 45 8.67 -5.83 9.25
CA PRO A 45 9.91 -6.09 8.52
C PRO A 45 10.04 -7.57 8.19
N ILE A 46 10.58 -7.86 7.01
CA ILE A 46 10.87 -9.21 6.57
C ILE A 46 12.27 -9.25 5.98
N SER A 47 12.88 -10.45 5.92
CA SER A 47 14.27 -10.60 5.49
C SER A 47 14.43 -10.42 3.97
N ARG A 48 13.46 -10.88 3.20
CA ARG A 48 13.44 -10.70 1.76
C ARG A 48 12.01 -10.88 1.25
N GLY A 49 11.75 -10.35 0.07
CA GLY A 49 10.44 -10.48 -0.54
C GLY A 49 10.52 -10.27 -2.04
N GLN A 50 9.37 -10.25 -2.65
CA GLN A 50 9.21 -9.95 -4.06
C GLN A 50 8.21 -8.80 -4.14
N GLU A 51 8.52 -7.77 -4.90
CA GLU A 51 7.66 -6.59 -4.98
C GLU A 51 6.31 -6.96 -5.58
N ILE A 52 5.31 -7.03 -4.73
CA ILE A 52 3.94 -7.36 -5.09
C ILE A 52 3.02 -6.50 -4.25
N LEU A 53 2.04 -5.86 -4.89
CA LEU A 53 1.00 -5.12 -4.18
C LEU A 53 -0.35 -5.54 -4.73
N ILE A 54 -1.21 -6.02 -3.84
CA ILE A 54 -2.56 -6.46 -4.18
C ILE A 54 -3.53 -5.50 -3.51
N VAL A 55 -4.40 -4.87 -4.30
CA VAL A 55 -5.44 -3.98 -3.80
C VAL A 55 -6.79 -4.60 -4.13
N ILE A 56 -7.63 -4.76 -3.11
CA ILE A 56 -8.97 -5.32 -3.25
C ILE A 56 -9.98 -4.21 -3.00
N GLY A 57 -10.93 -4.04 -3.92
CA GLY A 57 -11.94 -3.01 -3.78
C GLY A 57 -12.78 -2.86 -5.03
N GLU A 58 -13.52 -1.74 -5.09
CA GLU A 58 -14.42 -1.43 -6.18
C GLU A 58 -14.00 -0.12 -6.86
N ASN A 59 -14.16 -0.07 -8.18
CA ASN A 59 -13.86 1.13 -8.98
C ASN A 59 -12.44 1.66 -8.74
N LEU A 60 -11.48 0.75 -8.63
CA LEU A 60 -10.10 1.11 -8.32
C LEU A 60 -9.43 1.84 -9.47
N SER A 61 -8.66 2.87 -9.16
CA SER A 61 -7.82 3.58 -10.12
C SER A 61 -6.37 3.18 -9.94
N LYS A 62 -5.84 2.40 -10.86
CA LYS A 62 -4.45 1.97 -10.81
C LYS A 62 -3.49 3.16 -10.82
N THR A 63 -3.76 4.16 -11.65
CA THR A 63 -2.91 5.35 -11.76
C THR A 63 -2.85 6.13 -10.45
N ALA A 64 -4.01 6.35 -9.82
CA ALA A 64 -4.05 7.07 -8.55
C ALA A 64 -3.33 6.29 -7.44
N LEU A 65 -3.55 4.98 -7.39
CA LEU A 65 -2.89 4.12 -6.41
C LEU A 65 -1.38 4.09 -6.58
N GLU A 66 -0.90 3.98 -7.81
CA GLU A 66 0.53 3.96 -8.11
C GLU A 66 1.21 5.25 -7.66
N ALA A 67 0.53 6.39 -7.79
CA ALA A 67 1.08 7.68 -7.38
C ALA A 67 1.40 7.71 -5.88
N TYR A 68 0.53 7.14 -5.05
CA TYR A 68 0.77 7.07 -3.62
C TYR A 68 1.94 6.15 -3.26
N PHE A 69 2.01 5.00 -3.89
CA PHE A 69 3.03 4.01 -3.55
C PHE A 69 4.40 4.33 -4.13
N GLU A 70 4.47 5.01 -5.27
CA GLU A 70 5.74 5.50 -5.81
C GLU A 70 6.38 6.52 -4.88
N LYS A 71 5.60 7.45 -4.34
CA LYS A 71 6.12 8.43 -3.37
C LYS A 71 6.62 7.76 -2.10
N ALA A 72 5.91 6.77 -1.62
CA ALA A 72 6.25 6.08 -0.38
C ALA A 72 7.51 5.21 -0.51
N GLY A 73 7.78 4.70 -1.71
CA GLY A 73 8.91 3.84 -1.97
C GLY A 73 10.25 4.53 -2.19
N LYS A 74 10.25 5.86 -2.18
CA LYS A 74 11.47 6.64 -2.44
C LYS A 74 12.10 7.23 -1.20
#